data_5c43aca0f1508cbabf2a9d4f19306032
#
_entry.id   5c43aca0f1508cbabf2a9d4f19306032
#
_cell.length_a   1.000
_cell.length_b   1.000
_cell.length_c   1.000
_cell.angle_alpha   90.00
_cell.angle_beta   90.00
_cell.angle_gamma   90.00
#
_symmetry.space_group_name_H-M   'P 1'
#
loop_
_entity.id
_entity.type
_entity.pdbx_description
1 polymer ?
#
loop_
_entity_poly.entity_id
_entity_poly.type
_entity_poly.pdbx_seq_one_letter_code
_entity_poly.pdbx_strand_id
1 'polypeptide(L)'
;MSDNLSASQEKTPHERMQARLTVAALVQWQGRFLVVEEEIKGQRRFNQPAGHVEAGEDLLTAACRELKEETGLTATPTSWLGTYLYKPADSEATYVRTAIIFDLEKAPGQHHPEDPDGDILACHWLTLEEIAECKPALRSPLVWQCIEDYLAGTRLPLSALKAFIQS
;
A
#
# COMPACT_ATOMS: atom_id res chain seq x y z
N MET A 1 -8.19 50.99 40.34
CA MET A 1 -8.27 50.90 38.88
C MET A 1 -7.37 49.74 38.48
N SER A 2 -8.01 48.62 38.20
CA SER A 2 -7.32 47.39 37.87
C SER A 2 -7.64 47.10 36.42
N ASP A 3 -6.68 47.35 35.54
CA ASP A 3 -6.78 47.00 34.12
C ASP A 3 -6.60 45.48 33.97
N ASN A 4 -7.69 44.85 33.65
CA ASN A 4 -7.74 43.44 33.33
C ASN A 4 -7.45 43.28 31.85
N LEU A 5 -6.17 43.17 31.49
CA LEU A 5 -5.73 42.82 30.15
C LEU A 5 -6.07 41.33 29.92
N SER A 6 -7.19 41.14 29.25
CA SER A 6 -7.57 39.88 28.64
C SER A 6 -6.50 39.48 27.61
N ALA A 7 -5.64 38.54 27.99
CA ALA A 7 -4.76 37.89 27.04
C ALA A 7 -5.64 37.07 26.06
N SER A 8 -5.79 37.61 24.87
CA SER A 8 -6.33 36.83 23.75
C SER A 8 -5.42 35.63 23.52
N GLN A 9 -5.92 34.42 23.83
CA GLN A 9 -5.26 33.19 23.46
C GLN A 9 -5.16 33.15 21.93
N GLU A 10 -3.96 33.41 21.40
CA GLU A 10 -3.64 33.13 20.02
C GLU A 10 -3.87 31.63 19.81
N LYS A 11 -4.89 31.28 18.99
CA LYS A 11 -5.09 29.90 18.53
C LYS A 11 -3.86 29.51 17.75
N THR A 12 -3.09 28.57 18.27
CA THR A 12 -2.01 27.91 17.53
C THR A 12 -2.58 27.45 16.19
N PRO A 13 -1.92 27.74 15.06
CA PRO A 13 -2.37 27.23 13.77
C PRO A 13 -2.52 25.71 13.85
N HIS A 14 -3.67 25.18 13.43
CA HIS A 14 -3.84 23.75 13.35
C HIS A 14 -2.80 23.19 12.38
N GLU A 15 -1.88 22.40 12.88
CA GLU A 15 -0.91 21.70 12.06
C GLU A 15 -1.64 20.69 11.16
N ARG A 16 -1.53 20.88 9.84
CA ARG A 16 -2.15 19.96 8.87
C ARG A 16 -1.26 18.75 8.72
N MET A 17 -1.88 17.57 8.81
CA MET A 17 -1.19 16.31 8.56
C MET A 17 -0.67 16.29 7.12
N GLN A 18 0.60 15.95 6.96
CA GLN A 18 1.19 15.62 5.67
C GLN A 18 1.29 14.11 5.57
N ALA A 19 0.61 13.52 4.60
CA ALA A 19 0.63 12.10 4.38
C ALA A 19 1.31 11.73 3.06
N ARG A 20 1.99 10.60 3.07
CA ARG A 20 2.55 9.98 1.86
C ARG A 20 1.50 9.09 1.24
N LEU A 21 1.16 9.36 -0.01
CA LEU A 21 0.17 8.58 -0.75
C LEU A 21 0.83 7.35 -1.37
N THR A 22 0.32 6.18 -1.05
CA THR A 22 0.82 4.90 -1.53
C THR A 22 -0.30 4.03 -2.08
N VAL A 23 0.06 3.09 -2.92
CA VAL A 23 -0.82 2.05 -3.44
C VAL A 23 -0.26 0.67 -3.12
N ALA A 24 -1.13 -0.32 -3.08
CA ALA A 24 -0.73 -1.72 -2.97
C ALA A 24 -1.58 -2.58 -3.90
N ALA A 25 -0.97 -3.60 -4.48
CA ALA A 25 -1.64 -4.61 -5.29
C ALA A 25 -1.86 -5.87 -4.46
N LEU A 26 -3.13 -6.28 -4.28
CA LEU A 26 -3.45 -7.57 -3.72
C LEU A 26 -3.78 -8.53 -4.86
N VAL A 27 -2.97 -9.57 -5.01
CA VAL A 27 -3.10 -10.59 -6.05
C VAL A 27 -3.17 -11.96 -5.39
N GLN A 28 -4.20 -12.72 -5.74
CA GLN A 28 -4.39 -14.08 -5.23
C GLN A 28 -4.44 -15.06 -6.40
N TRP A 29 -3.79 -16.20 -6.25
CA TRP A 29 -3.84 -17.30 -7.19
C TRP A 29 -3.87 -18.63 -6.46
N GLN A 30 -4.91 -19.44 -6.71
CA GLN A 30 -5.07 -20.78 -6.12
C GLN A 30 -4.85 -20.82 -4.59
N GLY A 31 -5.45 -19.88 -3.87
CA GLY A 31 -5.35 -19.79 -2.40
C GLY A 31 -4.05 -19.22 -1.87
N ARG A 32 -3.16 -18.75 -2.75
CA ARG A 32 -1.89 -18.11 -2.38
C ARG A 32 -1.91 -16.64 -2.74
N PHE A 33 -1.28 -15.81 -1.92
CA PHE A 33 -1.14 -14.38 -2.13
C PHE A 33 0.26 -14.03 -2.63
N LEU A 34 0.33 -13.10 -3.55
CA LEU A 34 1.61 -12.55 -4.01
C LEU A 34 2.19 -11.64 -2.93
N VAL A 35 3.41 -11.94 -2.55
CA VAL A 35 4.18 -11.18 -1.55
C VAL A 35 5.58 -10.92 -2.09
N VAL A 36 6.05 -9.70 -1.94
CA VAL A 36 7.44 -9.33 -2.25
C VAL A 36 8.26 -9.35 -0.97
N GLU A 37 9.49 -9.82 -1.08
CA GLU A 37 10.50 -9.76 -0.03
C GLU A 37 11.44 -8.60 -0.32
N GLU A 38 11.54 -7.68 0.63
CA GLU A 38 12.30 -6.43 0.53
C GLU A 38 13.44 -6.42 1.56
N GLU A 39 14.51 -5.69 1.25
CA GLU A 39 15.52 -5.34 2.25
C GLU A 39 15.33 -3.89 2.69
N ILE A 40 14.98 -3.69 3.96
CA ILE A 40 14.76 -2.37 4.55
C ILE A 40 15.69 -2.22 5.76
N LYS A 41 16.63 -1.28 5.67
CA LYS A 41 17.61 -1.00 6.73
C LYS A 41 18.35 -2.27 7.18
N GLY A 42 18.73 -3.13 6.23
CA GLY A 42 19.41 -4.39 6.48
C GLY A 42 18.53 -5.51 7.06
N GLN A 43 17.21 -5.32 7.07
CA GLN A 43 16.25 -6.33 7.53
C GLN A 43 15.33 -6.77 6.40
N ARG A 44 15.10 -8.07 6.31
CA ARG A 44 14.11 -8.62 5.39
C ARG A 44 12.70 -8.32 5.87
N ARG A 45 11.88 -7.81 4.97
CA ARG A 45 10.48 -7.50 5.20
C ARG A 45 9.62 -8.06 4.07
N PHE A 46 8.39 -8.43 4.42
CA PHE A 46 7.41 -8.93 3.46
C PHE A 46 6.28 -7.92 3.28
N ASN A 47 5.89 -7.68 2.04
CA ASN A 47 4.86 -6.71 1.68
C ASN A 47 4.02 -7.23 0.50
N GLN A 48 2.84 -6.65 0.27
CA GLN A 48 2.26 -6.71 -1.07
C GLN A 48 3.14 -5.88 -2.02
N PRO A 49 3.10 -6.11 -3.34
CA PRO A 49 3.63 -5.14 -4.30
C PRO A 49 3.03 -3.77 -4.04
N ALA A 50 3.86 -2.78 -3.70
CA ALA A 50 3.38 -1.49 -3.20
C ALA A 50 4.45 -0.40 -3.30
N GLY A 51 4.01 0.83 -3.55
CA GLY A 51 4.90 1.98 -3.58
C GLY A 51 4.16 3.31 -3.56
N HIS A 52 4.91 4.38 -3.77
CA HIS A 52 4.39 5.74 -3.78
C HIS A 52 3.69 6.07 -5.09
N VAL A 53 2.63 6.86 -5.00
CA VAL A 53 2.02 7.47 -6.19
C VAL A 53 2.92 8.59 -6.67
N GLU A 54 3.26 8.56 -7.94
CA GLU A 54 4.10 9.58 -8.57
C GLU A 54 3.27 10.78 -9.07
N ALA A 55 3.93 11.91 -9.28
CA ALA A 55 3.27 13.10 -9.79
C ALA A 55 2.65 12.83 -11.17
N GLY A 56 1.37 13.17 -11.31
CA GLY A 56 0.64 12.97 -12.56
C GLY A 56 0.00 11.59 -12.74
N GLU A 57 0.19 10.67 -11.80
CA GLU A 57 -0.48 9.36 -11.82
C GLU A 57 -1.82 9.39 -11.07
N ASP A 58 -2.78 8.59 -11.54
CA ASP A 58 -3.90 8.16 -10.73
C ASP A 58 -3.55 6.88 -9.93
N LEU A 59 -4.42 6.51 -8.99
CA LEU A 59 -4.19 5.38 -8.09
C LEU A 59 -4.11 4.03 -8.81
N LEU A 60 -4.90 3.83 -9.88
CA LEU A 60 -4.90 2.58 -10.64
C LEU A 60 -3.64 2.45 -11.48
N THR A 61 -3.22 3.52 -12.13
CA THR A 61 -1.97 3.58 -12.89
C THR A 61 -0.77 3.28 -12.00
N ALA A 62 -0.72 3.92 -10.82
CA ALA A 62 0.34 3.68 -9.85
C ALA A 62 0.36 2.22 -9.38
N ALA A 63 -0.80 1.63 -9.06
CA ALA A 63 -0.87 0.24 -8.61
C ALA A 63 -0.44 -0.75 -9.71
N CYS A 64 -0.81 -0.51 -10.98
CA CYS A 64 -0.35 -1.31 -12.11
C CYS A 64 1.16 -1.19 -12.31
N ARG A 65 1.72 0.01 -12.20
CA ARG A 65 3.16 0.27 -12.33
C ARG A 65 3.94 -0.46 -11.24
N GLU A 66 3.56 -0.30 -9.97
CA GLU A 66 4.23 -0.96 -8.85
C GLU A 66 4.18 -2.48 -8.96
N LEU A 67 3.02 -3.06 -9.32
CA LEU A 67 2.92 -4.50 -9.54
C LEU A 67 3.92 -4.98 -10.61
N LYS A 68 4.01 -4.26 -11.73
CA LYS A 68 4.93 -4.60 -12.81
C LYS A 68 6.39 -4.42 -12.42
N GLU A 69 6.74 -3.30 -11.80
CA GLU A 69 8.12 -2.99 -11.40
C GLU A 69 8.65 -3.99 -10.38
N GLU A 70 7.86 -4.31 -9.37
CA GLU A 70 8.31 -5.18 -8.28
C GLU A 70 8.21 -6.67 -8.58
N THR A 71 7.37 -7.09 -9.53
CA THR A 71 7.12 -8.53 -9.79
C THR A 71 7.26 -8.95 -11.25
N GLY A 72 7.26 -8.01 -12.18
CA GLY A 72 7.19 -8.29 -13.62
C GLY A 72 5.80 -8.72 -14.10
N LEU A 73 4.81 -8.80 -13.21
CA LEU A 73 3.46 -9.21 -13.60
C LEU A 73 2.64 -8.05 -14.16
N THR A 74 1.83 -8.38 -15.14
CA THR A 74 0.73 -7.56 -15.61
C THR A 74 -0.57 -8.30 -15.32
N ALA A 75 -1.47 -7.64 -14.59
CA ALA A 75 -2.77 -8.18 -14.22
C ALA A 75 -3.84 -7.12 -14.34
N THR A 76 -5.10 -7.53 -14.33
CA THR A 76 -6.24 -6.62 -14.46
C THR A 76 -6.72 -6.17 -13.09
N PRO A 77 -6.76 -4.85 -12.79
CA PRO A 77 -7.39 -4.36 -11.58
C PRO A 77 -8.91 -4.60 -11.66
N THR A 78 -9.49 -5.20 -10.64
CA THR A 78 -10.91 -5.61 -10.64
C THR A 78 -11.74 -4.93 -9.56
N SER A 79 -11.14 -4.62 -8.41
CA SER A 79 -11.85 -4.01 -7.30
C SER A 79 -10.92 -3.12 -6.47
N TRP A 80 -11.51 -2.12 -5.85
CA TRP A 80 -10.87 -1.39 -4.77
C TRP A 80 -11.14 -2.13 -3.45
N LEU A 81 -10.07 -2.48 -2.73
CA LEU A 81 -10.18 -3.17 -1.44
C LEU A 81 -10.48 -2.18 -0.31
N GLY A 82 -9.79 -1.07 -0.28
CA GLY A 82 -9.94 -0.06 0.75
C GLY A 82 -8.81 0.97 0.77
N THR A 83 -8.99 1.98 1.60
CA THR A 83 -7.97 2.98 1.91
C THR A 83 -7.66 2.93 3.40
N TYR A 84 -6.38 2.89 3.71
CA TYR A 84 -5.83 2.67 5.05
C TYR A 84 -4.92 3.82 5.46
N LEU A 85 -5.14 4.33 6.66
CA LEU A 85 -4.27 5.34 7.26
C LEU A 85 -3.34 4.65 8.26
N TYR A 86 -2.04 4.85 8.12
CA TYR A 86 -1.05 4.23 8.98
C TYR A 86 0.09 5.19 9.34
N LYS A 87 0.37 5.29 10.62
CA LYS A 87 1.55 5.99 11.15
C LYS A 87 2.36 5.01 11.99
N PRO A 88 3.59 4.64 11.57
CA PRO A 88 4.48 3.86 12.43
C PRO A 88 4.81 4.61 13.72
N ALA A 89 5.00 3.88 14.82
CA ALA A 89 5.28 4.50 16.12
C ALA A 89 6.64 5.24 16.16
N ASP A 90 7.58 4.77 15.35
CA ASP A 90 8.96 5.28 15.24
C ASP A 90 9.17 6.24 14.05
N SER A 91 8.09 6.74 13.45
CA SER A 91 8.15 7.59 12.25
C SER A 91 7.24 8.81 12.38
N GLU A 92 7.72 9.94 11.89
CA GLU A 92 6.89 11.14 11.70
C GLU A 92 6.00 11.04 10.44
N ALA A 93 6.33 10.13 9.52
CA ALA A 93 5.56 9.96 8.30
C ALA A 93 4.24 9.22 8.55
N THR A 94 3.16 9.78 8.05
CA THR A 94 1.86 9.12 7.94
C THR A 94 1.66 8.66 6.50
N TYR A 95 1.12 7.47 6.32
CA TYR A 95 0.87 6.88 5.01
C TYR A 95 -0.64 6.74 4.79
N VAL A 96 -1.08 7.08 3.59
CA VAL A 96 -2.41 6.75 3.08
C VAL A 96 -2.21 5.71 1.99
N ARG A 97 -2.60 4.46 2.27
CA ARG A 97 -2.49 3.35 1.32
C ARG A 97 -3.85 3.05 0.71
N THR A 98 -3.93 3.06 -0.62
CA THR A 98 -5.07 2.53 -1.36
C THR A 98 -4.70 1.15 -1.91
N ALA A 99 -5.42 0.12 -1.49
CA ALA A 99 -5.19 -1.25 -1.93
C ALA A 99 -6.16 -1.63 -3.06
N ILE A 100 -5.62 -2.18 -4.13
CA ILE A 100 -6.34 -2.60 -5.33
C ILE A 100 -6.22 -4.11 -5.50
N ILE A 101 -7.32 -4.77 -5.79
CA ILE A 101 -7.37 -6.20 -6.10
C ILE A 101 -7.13 -6.38 -7.59
N PHE A 102 -6.26 -7.31 -7.92
CA PHE A 102 -5.94 -7.68 -9.30
C PHE A 102 -6.26 -9.15 -9.53
N ASP A 103 -6.85 -9.45 -10.67
CA ASP A 103 -7.07 -10.80 -11.13
C ASP A 103 -6.07 -11.20 -12.20
N LEU A 104 -5.63 -12.47 -12.14
CA LEU A 104 -4.82 -13.11 -13.15
C LEU A 104 -5.71 -13.93 -14.08
N GLU A 105 -5.57 -13.73 -15.38
CA GLU A 105 -6.28 -14.52 -16.41
C GLU A 105 -5.68 -15.92 -16.59
N LYS A 106 -4.41 -16.09 -16.20
CA LYS A 106 -3.67 -17.35 -16.33
C LYS A 106 -2.68 -17.50 -15.19
N ALA A 107 -2.16 -18.70 -15.02
CA ALA A 107 -1.12 -18.98 -14.03
C ALA A 107 0.04 -18.00 -14.17
N PRO A 108 0.54 -17.43 -13.05
CA PRO A 108 1.71 -16.59 -13.07
C PRO A 108 2.91 -17.39 -13.58
N GLY A 109 3.66 -16.78 -14.48
CA GLY A 109 4.94 -17.32 -14.92
C GLY A 109 6.04 -17.01 -13.90
N GLN A 110 7.28 -17.07 -14.39
CA GLN A 110 8.44 -16.65 -13.62
C GLN A 110 8.41 -15.13 -13.41
N HIS A 111 8.74 -14.68 -12.19
CA HIS A 111 8.81 -13.26 -11.87
C HIS A 111 10.08 -12.64 -12.45
N HIS A 112 9.94 -11.48 -13.07
CA HIS A 112 11.03 -10.70 -13.63
C HIS A 112 10.88 -9.23 -13.18
N PRO A 113 11.20 -8.89 -11.92
CA PRO A 113 11.14 -7.53 -11.43
C PRO A 113 12.00 -6.59 -12.28
N GLU A 114 11.44 -5.44 -12.63
CA GLU A 114 12.21 -4.33 -13.22
C GLU A 114 12.91 -3.52 -12.11
N ASP A 115 12.31 -3.47 -10.94
CA ASP A 115 12.78 -2.95 -9.64
C ASP A 115 13.80 -1.81 -9.75
N PRO A 116 13.38 -0.59 -10.18
CA PRO A 116 14.31 0.52 -10.38
C PRO A 116 15.01 0.97 -9.09
N ASP A 117 14.41 0.71 -7.93
CA ASP A 117 14.96 1.06 -6.62
C ASP A 117 15.92 -0.02 -6.05
N GLY A 118 15.87 -1.25 -6.57
CA GLY A 118 16.77 -2.34 -6.21
C GLY A 118 16.51 -2.95 -4.83
N ASP A 119 15.32 -2.77 -4.27
CA ASP A 119 14.97 -3.20 -2.92
C ASP A 119 14.33 -4.59 -2.86
N ILE A 120 13.86 -5.12 -3.99
CA ILE A 120 13.17 -6.41 -4.07
C ILE A 120 14.17 -7.56 -4.14
N LEU A 121 14.13 -8.42 -3.14
CA LEU A 121 14.97 -9.62 -3.06
C LEU A 121 14.33 -10.81 -3.77
N ALA A 122 13.02 -11.00 -3.61
CA ALA A 122 12.27 -12.10 -4.19
C ALA A 122 10.77 -11.84 -4.21
N CYS A 123 10.05 -12.60 -5.06
CA CYS A 123 8.60 -12.68 -5.08
C CYS A 123 8.16 -14.07 -4.65
N HIS A 124 7.12 -14.13 -3.82
CA HIS A 124 6.61 -15.36 -3.25
C HIS A 124 5.09 -15.47 -3.45
N TRP A 125 4.61 -16.68 -3.61
CA TRP A 125 3.21 -17.04 -3.53
C TRP A 125 2.98 -17.81 -2.24
N LEU A 126 2.43 -17.14 -1.24
CA LEU A 126 2.30 -17.66 0.12
C LEU A 126 0.84 -17.97 0.47
N THR A 127 0.62 -19.06 1.18
CA THR A 127 -0.67 -19.35 1.80
C THR A 127 -0.92 -18.40 2.97
N LEU A 128 -2.16 -18.36 3.44
CA LEU A 128 -2.50 -17.56 4.63
C LEU A 128 -1.67 -17.98 5.86
N GLU A 129 -1.46 -19.29 6.03
CA GLU A 129 -0.68 -19.85 7.13
C GLU A 129 0.80 -19.43 7.03
N GLU A 130 1.39 -19.51 5.84
CA GLU A 130 2.76 -19.07 5.59
C GLU A 130 2.94 -17.57 5.88
N ILE A 131 1.96 -16.74 5.50
CA ILE A 131 1.98 -15.29 5.81
C ILE A 131 1.81 -15.06 7.32
N ALA A 132 0.97 -15.84 8.00
CA ALA A 132 0.80 -15.73 9.44
C ALA A 132 2.11 -16.03 10.20
N GLU A 133 2.91 -16.96 9.72
CA GLU A 133 4.26 -17.24 10.26
C GLU A 133 5.23 -16.06 10.05
N CYS A 134 5.03 -15.30 8.96
CA CYS A 134 5.85 -14.13 8.63
C CYS A 134 5.39 -12.84 9.31
N LYS A 135 4.30 -12.84 10.12
CA LYS A 135 3.74 -11.62 10.73
C LYS A 135 4.77 -10.68 11.38
N PRO A 136 5.74 -11.16 12.17
CA PRO A 136 6.75 -10.27 12.76
C PRO A 136 7.66 -9.57 11.74
N ALA A 137 7.76 -10.12 10.54
CA ALA A 137 8.57 -9.60 9.43
C ALA A 137 7.74 -8.86 8.37
N LEU A 138 6.44 -8.69 8.55
CA LEU A 138 5.63 -7.89 7.64
C LEU A 138 6.06 -6.42 7.68
N ARG A 139 6.05 -5.79 6.52
CA ARG A 139 6.45 -4.38 6.33
C ARG A 139 5.63 -3.42 7.21
N SER A 140 4.36 -3.73 7.38
CA SER A 140 3.42 -3.00 8.22
C SER A 140 2.22 -3.90 8.57
N PRO A 141 1.42 -3.55 9.57
CA PRO A 141 0.19 -4.27 9.87
C PRO A 141 -0.83 -4.22 8.72
N LEU A 142 -0.69 -3.29 7.79
CA LEU A 142 -1.57 -3.16 6.63
C LEU A 142 -1.51 -4.37 5.70
N VAL A 143 -0.37 -5.07 5.64
CA VAL A 143 -0.23 -6.29 4.82
C VAL A 143 -1.23 -7.35 5.25
N TRP A 144 -1.31 -7.60 6.56
CA TRP A 144 -2.26 -8.56 7.10
C TRP A 144 -3.71 -8.07 7.01
N GLN A 145 -3.96 -6.80 7.34
CA GLN A 145 -5.30 -6.22 7.30
C GLN A 145 -5.91 -6.28 5.88
N CYS A 146 -5.14 -6.01 4.84
CA CYS A 146 -5.61 -6.14 3.46
C CYS A 146 -6.04 -7.58 3.13
N ILE A 147 -5.31 -8.58 3.63
CA ILE A 147 -5.66 -9.99 3.41
C ILE A 147 -6.95 -10.34 4.15
N GLU A 148 -7.11 -9.90 5.40
CA GLU A 148 -8.33 -10.11 6.18
C GLU A 148 -9.56 -9.49 5.49
N ASP A 149 -9.45 -8.26 5.02
CA ASP A 149 -10.54 -7.59 4.31
C ASP A 149 -10.88 -8.28 2.98
N TYR A 150 -9.87 -8.74 2.26
CA TYR A 150 -10.06 -9.55 1.05
C TYR A 150 -10.81 -10.85 1.34
N LEU A 151 -10.41 -11.58 2.38
CA LEU A 151 -11.04 -12.84 2.78
C LEU A 151 -12.45 -12.62 3.34
N ALA A 152 -12.72 -11.48 3.96
CA ALA A 152 -14.06 -11.06 4.38
C ALA A 152 -14.99 -10.74 3.20
N GLY A 153 -14.47 -10.71 1.96
CA GLY A 153 -15.25 -10.45 0.76
C GLY A 153 -15.39 -8.98 0.38
N THR A 154 -14.61 -8.09 0.95
CA THR A 154 -14.64 -6.67 0.61
C THR A 154 -14.26 -6.45 -0.86
N ARG A 155 -15.16 -5.88 -1.62
CA ARG A 155 -15.00 -5.55 -3.05
C ARG A 155 -15.73 -4.25 -3.33
N LEU A 156 -15.00 -3.17 -3.45
CA LEU A 156 -15.55 -1.86 -3.77
C LEU A 156 -15.37 -1.58 -5.27
N PRO A 157 -16.31 -0.86 -5.91
CA PRO A 157 -16.20 -0.60 -7.33
C PRO A 157 -15.02 0.33 -7.64
N LEU A 158 -14.22 -0.01 -8.65
CA LEU A 158 -13.14 0.87 -9.14
C LEU A 158 -13.66 2.22 -9.60
N SER A 159 -14.90 2.29 -10.08
CA SER A 159 -15.54 3.54 -10.49
C SER A 159 -15.73 4.55 -9.35
N ALA A 160 -15.58 4.13 -8.10
CA ALA A 160 -15.58 5.02 -6.94
C ALA A 160 -14.23 5.75 -6.75
N LEU A 161 -13.16 5.26 -7.36
CA LEU A 161 -11.87 5.94 -7.42
C LEU A 161 -11.88 6.92 -8.61
N LYS A 162 -11.83 8.19 -8.31
CA LYS A 162 -11.88 9.26 -9.33
C LYS A 162 -10.61 10.10 -9.22
N ALA A 163 -10.03 10.42 -10.38
CA ALA A 163 -8.90 11.32 -10.47
C ALA A 163 -9.22 12.46 -11.45
N PHE A 164 -8.84 13.67 -11.07
CA PHE A 164 -8.92 14.86 -11.88
C PHE A 164 -7.53 15.51 -11.88
N ILE A 165 -6.65 14.95 -12.69
CA ILE A 165 -5.25 15.36 -12.78
C ILE A 165 -5.11 16.20 -14.03
N GLN A 166 -4.82 17.50 -13.84
CA GLN A 166 -4.55 18.43 -14.95
C GLN A 166 -3.04 18.49 -15.17
N SER A 167 -2.65 18.35 -16.42
CA SER A 167 -1.26 18.51 -16.88
C SER A 167 -0.91 19.98 -17.10
#